data_693e2f622fe956e2f3e75d599473839a
#
_entry.id   693e2f622fe956e2f3e75d599473839a
#
_cell.length_a   1.000
_cell.length_b   1.000
_cell.length_c   1.000
_cell.angle_alpha   90.00
_cell.angle_beta   90.00
_cell.angle_gamma   90.00
#
_symmetry.space_group_name_H-M   'P 1'
#
loop_
_entity.id
_entity.type
_entity.pdbx_description
1 polymer ?
#
loop_
_entity_poly.entity_id
_entity_poly.type
_entity_poly.pdbx_seq_one_letter_code
_entity_poly.pdbx_strand_id
1 'polypeptide(L)'
;EIRLSLVGSEMCIRDSFNIAHENADLKNWKANQRNEGFLPEERQWFDTILSPDTLIDVVRAQHPDTNGPYSWWSWRGKAFVNDAGWRIDYHLASPELASKAITSEIDRDPSYSERTSDHAAVVIDYDL
;
A
#
# COMPACT_ATOMS: atom_id res chain seq x y z
N GLU A 1 -7.74 -3.20 11.93
CA GLU A 1 -8.89 -4.01 11.52
C GLU A 1 -8.74 -4.51 10.10
N ILE A 2 -8.74 -5.81 9.90
CA ILE A 2 -8.64 -6.43 8.58
C ILE A 2 -10.03 -6.51 7.95
N ARG A 3 -10.15 -5.99 6.75
CA ARG A 3 -11.41 -6.02 6.00
C ARG A 3 -11.32 -7.03 4.86
N LEU A 4 -12.19 -8.04 4.93
CA LEU A 4 -12.27 -9.11 3.95
C LEU A 4 -13.57 -8.97 3.14
N SER A 5 -13.45 -8.99 1.82
CA SER A 5 -14.60 -8.99 0.91
C SER A 5 -14.52 -10.16 -0.05
N LEU A 6 -15.67 -10.79 -0.31
CA LEU A 6 -15.80 -11.87 -1.27
C LEU A 6 -16.81 -11.48 -2.34
N VAL A 7 -16.46 -11.72 -3.60
CA VAL A 7 -17.36 -11.54 -4.75
C VAL A 7 -17.24 -12.81 -5.60
N GLY A 8 -18.22 -13.72 -5.46
CA GLY A 8 -18.14 -15.05 -6.05
C GLY A 8 -16.97 -15.83 -5.45
N SER A 9 -16.03 -16.29 -6.30
CA SER A 9 -14.79 -16.96 -5.86
C SER A 9 -13.65 -15.95 -5.63
N GLU A 10 -13.90 -14.67 -5.79
CA GLU A 10 -12.90 -13.62 -5.72
C GLU A 10 -12.79 -13.09 -4.30
N MET A 11 -11.56 -12.82 -3.86
CA MET A 11 -11.28 -12.35 -2.50
C MET A 11 -10.40 -11.10 -2.54
N CYS A 12 -10.72 -10.14 -1.66
CA CYS A 12 -9.92 -8.94 -1.47
C CYS A 12 -9.77 -8.63 0.02
N ILE A 13 -8.56 -8.37 0.44
CA ILE A 13 -8.24 -7.87 1.78
C ILE A 13 -7.82 -6.41 1.62
N ARG A 14 -8.51 -5.51 2.31
CA ARG A 14 -8.23 -4.07 2.28
C ARG A 14 -7.95 -3.62 3.71
N ASP A 15 -6.72 -3.17 3.95
CA ASP A 15 -6.38 -2.70 5.29
C ASP A 15 -5.06 -1.93 5.31
N SER A 16 -4.84 -1.25 6.45
CA SER A 16 -3.53 -0.76 6.83
C SER A 16 -2.85 -1.82 7.68
N PHE A 17 -1.73 -2.34 7.19
CA PHE A 17 -0.92 -3.30 7.95
C PHE A 17 0.18 -2.61 8.74
N ASN A 18 0.37 -1.29 8.53
CA ASN A 18 1.46 -0.52 9.12
C ASN A 18 2.86 -1.08 8.80
N ILE A 19 2.98 -1.74 7.67
CA ILE A 19 4.23 -2.34 7.18
C ILE A 19 4.43 -1.91 5.72
N ALA A 20 5.62 -1.38 5.41
CA ALA A 20 6.08 -1.21 4.04
C ALA A 20 6.80 -2.49 3.62
N HIS A 21 6.43 -3.07 2.48
CA HIS A 21 6.94 -4.37 2.05
C HIS A 21 8.33 -4.28 1.42
N GLU A 22 8.49 -3.42 0.41
CA GLU A 22 9.69 -3.31 -0.39
C GLU A 22 10.38 -1.96 -0.20
N ASN A 23 11.62 -1.85 -0.67
CA ASN A 23 12.36 -0.57 -0.63
C ASN A 23 11.61 0.56 -1.34
N ALA A 24 10.89 0.24 -2.41
CA ALA A 24 10.09 1.21 -3.15
C ALA A 24 8.87 1.71 -2.36
N ASP A 25 8.53 1.09 -1.24
CA ASP A 25 7.34 1.38 -0.46
C ASP A 25 7.55 2.42 0.63
N LEU A 26 8.76 2.93 0.78
CA LEU A 26 9.03 4.11 1.62
C LEU A 26 10.25 4.85 1.08
N LYS A 27 10.18 6.18 1.14
CA LYS A 27 11.24 7.02 0.55
C LYS A 27 12.58 6.86 1.27
N ASN A 28 12.58 6.82 2.59
CA ASN A 28 13.79 6.78 3.41
C ASN A 28 14.09 5.36 3.91
N TRP A 29 14.01 4.37 3.04
CA TRP A 29 14.14 2.97 3.41
C TRP A 29 15.48 2.63 4.08
N LYS A 30 16.57 3.26 3.66
CA LYS A 30 17.90 2.98 4.23
C LYS A 30 17.97 3.32 5.71
N ALA A 31 17.33 4.43 6.12
CA ALA A 31 17.34 4.88 7.49
C ALA A 31 16.34 4.11 8.38
N ASN A 32 15.42 3.37 7.78
CA ASN A 32 14.30 2.74 8.49
C ASN A 32 14.40 1.22 8.59
N GLN A 33 15.51 0.62 8.20
CA GLN A 33 15.66 -0.85 8.17
C GLN A 33 15.56 -1.53 9.54
N ARG A 34 15.72 -0.77 10.61
CA ARG A 34 15.62 -1.26 12.00
C ARG A 34 14.43 -0.68 12.75
N ASN A 35 13.53 -0.01 12.05
CA ASN A 35 12.37 0.63 12.65
C ASN A 35 11.11 -0.20 12.38
N GLU A 36 10.17 -0.15 13.33
CA GLU A 36 8.86 -0.76 13.16
C GLU A 36 8.20 -0.27 11.86
N GLY A 37 7.56 -1.19 11.18
CA GLY A 37 6.96 -0.93 9.87
C GLY A 37 7.88 -1.30 8.70
N PHE A 38 9.17 -1.51 8.94
CA PHE A 38 10.10 -1.92 7.90
C PHE A 38 11.16 -2.90 8.41
N LEU A 39 10.85 -3.65 9.46
CA LEU A 39 11.75 -4.67 9.99
C LEU A 39 11.85 -5.85 9.01
N PRO A 40 13.01 -6.52 8.92
CA PRO A 40 13.18 -7.66 8.04
C PRO A 40 12.12 -8.76 8.23
N GLU A 41 11.76 -9.08 9.46
CA GLU A 41 10.74 -10.09 9.77
C GLU A 41 9.34 -9.68 9.35
N GLU A 42 9.01 -8.39 9.40
CA GLU A 42 7.73 -7.87 8.92
C GLU A 42 7.64 -7.98 7.40
N ARG A 43 8.72 -7.61 6.70
CA ARG A 43 8.80 -7.72 5.25
C ARG A 43 8.74 -9.18 4.80
N GLN A 44 9.42 -10.06 5.54
CA GLN A 44 9.39 -11.49 5.26
C GLN A 44 8.00 -12.08 5.44
N TRP A 45 7.24 -11.62 6.43
CA TRP A 45 5.86 -12.02 6.60
C TRP A 45 5.02 -11.69 5.37
N PHE A 46 5.19 -10.49 4.81
CA PHE A 46 4.52 -10.14 3.55
C PHE A 46 4.91 -11.08 2.42
N ASP A 47 6.17 -11.47 2.33
CA ASP A 47 6.63 -12.42 1.32
C ASP A 47 5.89 -13.76 1.43
N THR A 48 5.48 -14.15 2.63
CA THR A 48 4.77 -15.43 2.84
C THR A 48 3.32 -15.39 2.38
N ILE A 49 2.66 -14.22 2.41
CA ILE A 49 1.24 -14.11 2.02
C ILE A 49 1.05 -13.70 0.57
N LEU A 50 2.05 -13.10 -0.05
CA LEU A 50 1.98 -12.67 -1.45
C LEU A 50 2.58 -13.72 -2.37
N SER A 51 1.80 -14.16 -3.36
CA SER A 51 2.30 -14.98 -4.45
C SER A 51 1.37 -14.84 -5.66
N PRO A 52 1.84 -15.17 -6.87
CA PRO A 52 0.97 -15.14 -8.06
C PRO A 52 -0.25 -16.04 -7.95
N ASP A 53 -0.24 -17.02 -7.04
CA ASP A 53 -1.31 -18.00 -6.90
C ASP A 53 -2.21 -17.75 -5.68
N THR A 54 -1.85 -16.85 -4.79
CA THR A 54 -2.59 -16.60 -3.54
C THR A 54 -3.15 -15.20 -3.47
N LEU A 55 -2.34 -14.24 -3.08
CA LEU A 55 -2.75 -12.83 -2.97
C LEU A 55 -1.78 -11.95 -3.74
N ILE A 56 -2.34 -10.99 -4.44
CA ILE A 56 -1.60 -10.02 -5.25
C ILE A 56 -1.77 -8.64 -4.66
N ASP A 57 -0.67 -7.94 -4.48
CA ASP A 57 -0.65 -6.52 -4.13
C ASP A 57 -1.03 -5.72 -5.37
N VAL A 58 -2.29 -5.32 -5.47
CA VAL A 58 -2.86 -4.76 -6.70
C VAL A 58 -2.20 -3.44 -7.07
N VAL A 59 -1.96 -2.56 -6.11
CA VAL A 59 -1.33 -1.25 -6.39
C VAL A 59 0.08 -1.47 -6.94
N ARG A 60 0.86 -2.34 -6.32
CA ARG A 60 2.23 -2.62 -6.79
C ARG A 60 2.22 -3.28 -8.16
N ALA A 61 1.26 -4.18 -8.43
CA ALA A 61 1.14 -4.82 -9.74
C ALA A 61 0.87 -3.80 -10.86
N GLN A 62 0.14 -2.73 -10.56
CA GLN A 62 -0.16 -1.67 -11.52
C GLN A 62 0.94 -0.60 -11.60
N HIS A 63 1.82 -0.52 -10.61
CA HIS A 63 2.92 0.45 -10.56
C HIS A 63 4.24 -0.26 -10.22
N PRO A 64 4.68 -1.22 -11.06
CA PRO A 64 5.79 -2.11 -10.70
C PRO A 64 7.15 -1.41 -10.61
N ASP A 65 7.34 -0.34 -11.37
CA ASP A 65 8.64 0.35 -11.48
C ASP A 65 8.64 1.73 -10.82
N THR A 66 7.66 1.99 -9.95
CA THR A 66 7.46 3.30 -9.32
C THR A 66 7.83 3.24 -7.85
N ASN A 67 8.53 4.26 -7.35
CA ASN A 67 8.68 4.47 -5.90
C ASN A 67 7.35 4.98 -5.35
N GLY A 68 6.79 4.31 -4.38
CA GLY A 68 5.43 4.54 -3.96
C GLY A 68 4.42 3.82 -4.87
N PRO A 69 3.24 4.38 -5.12
CA PRO A 69 2.72 5.61 -4.49
C PRO A 69 2.47 5.43 -2.99
N TYR A 70 2.82 6.44 -2.21
CA TYR A 70 2.71 6.37 -0.76
C TYR A 70 1.29 6.65 -0.30
N SER A 71 0.90 6.04 0.85
CA SER A 71 -0.43 6.20 1.44
C SER A 71 -0.40 6.84 2.81
N TRP A 72 0.77 7.10 3.36
CA TRP A 72 0.94 7.68 4.68
C TRP A 72 2.15 8.62 4.71
N TRP A 73 2.00 9.73 5.40
CA TRP A 73 3.08 10.71 5.63
C TRP A 73 3.00 11.21 7.05
N SER A 74 4.16 11.25 7.73
CA SER A 74 4.24 11.82 9.07
C SER A 74 3.75 13.28 9.07
N TRP A 75 3.12 13.69 10.17
CA TRP A 75 2.81 15.08 10.41
C TRP A 75 4.05 15.93 10.66
N ARG A 76 5.19 15.30 11.01
CA ARG A 76 6.42 15.97 11.38
C ARG A 76 7.17 16.50 10.18
N GLY A 77 7.80 17.66 10.38
CA GLY A 77 8.69 18.25 9.39
C GLY A 77 8.01 18.47 8.05
N LYS A 78 8.75 18.23 6.99
CA LYS A 78 8.29 18.41 5.62
C LYS A 78 8.01 17.09 4.90
N ALA A 79 7.67 16.04 5.64
CA ALA A 79 7.46 14.71 5.06
C ALA A 79 6.42 14.73 3.95
N PHE A 80 5.29 15.41 4.17
CA PHE A 80 4.22 15.50 3.18
C PHE A 80 4.66 16.34 1.96
N VAL A 81 5.22 17.51 2.19
CA VAL A 81 5.65 18.41 1.11
C VAL A 81 6.72 17.77 0.24
N ASN A 82 7.66 17.06 0.85
CA ASN A 82 8.76 16.39 0.16
C ASN A 82 8.40 14.99 -0.35
N ASP A 83 7.14 14.59 -0.15
CA ASP A 83 6.66 13.23 -0.48
C ASP A 83 7.53 12.13 0.13
N ALA A 84 7.98 12.35 1.36
CA ALA A 84 8.74 11.36 2.12
C ALA A 84 7.78 10.45 2.87
N GLY A 85 7.03 9.65 2.11
CA GLY A 85 5.95 8.82 2.62
C GLY A 85 6.28 7.35 2.71
N TRP A 86 5.27 6.61 3.17
CA TRP A 86 5.27 5.15 3.29
C TRP A 86 4.01 4.61 2.62
N ARG A 87 4.14 3.48 1.93
CA ARG A 87 3.00 2.73 1.43
C ARG A 87 2.71 1.61 2.41
N ILE A 88 1.70 1.78 3.23
CA ILE A 88 1.33 0.86 4.31
C ILE A 88 -0.13 0.43 4.27
N ASP A 89 -0.92 1.00 3.37
CA ASP A 89 -2.31 0.65 3.14
C ASP A 89 -2.41 -0.14 1.83
N TYR A 90 -3.05 -1.30 1.87
CA TYR A 90 -3.00 -2.28 0.79
C TYR A 90 -4.37 -2.73 0.33
N HIS A 91 -4.44 -3.11 -0.95
CA HIS A 91 -5.46 -3.99 -1.50
C HIS A 91 -4.76 -5.28 -1.93
N LEU A 92 -5.02 -6.36 -1.22
CA LEU A 92 -4.50 -7.68 -1.55
C LEU A 92 -5.66 -8.49 -2.12
N ALA A 93 -5.54 -8.93 -3.36
CA ALA A 93 -6.64 -9.58 -4.08
C ALA A 93 -6.22 -10.94 -4.60
N SER A 94 -7.22 -11.84 -4.72
CA SER A 94 -7.00 -13.08 -5.45
C SER A 94 -6.57 -12.79 -6.88
N PRO A 95 -5.86 -13.70 -7.55
CA PRO A 95 -5.42 -13.48 -8.93
C PRO A 95 -6.55 -13.11 -9.88
N GLU A 96 -7.72 -13.73 -9.70
CA GLU A 96 -8.90 -13.46 -10.53
C GLU A 96 -9.38 -12.02 -10.35
N LEU A 97 -9.53 -11.55 -9.12
CA LEU A 97 -9.95 -10.18 -8.85
C LEU A 97 -8.89 -9.18 -9.28
N ALA A 98 -7.62 -9.48 -9.01
CA ALA A 98 -6.50 -8.60 -9.40
C ALA A 98 -6.46 -8.39 -10.91
N SER A 99 -6.78 -9.42 -11.71
CA SER A 99 -6.83 -9.31 -13.16
C SER A 99 -7.92 -8.37 -13.67
N LYS A 100 -8.91 -8.06 -12.84
CA LYS A 100 -10.01 -7.15 -13.15
C LYS A 100 -9.76 -5.71 -12.72
N ALA A 101 -8.63 -5.42 -12.11
CA ALA A 101 -8.28 -4.07 -11.73
C ALA A 101 -8.00 -3.22 -12.96
N ILE A 102 -8.69 -2.07 -13.06
CA ILE A 102 -8.56 -1.14 -14.18
C ILE A 102 -7.56 -0.05 -13.83
N THR A 103 -7.77 0.62 -12.70
CA THR A 103 -6.91 1.70 -12.21
C THR A 103 -6.71 1.58 -10.71
N SER A 104 -5.60 2.11 -10.24
CA SER A 104 -5.35 2.30 -8.81
C SER A 104 -4.65 3.63 -8.59
N GLU A 105 -5.06 4.33 -7.54
CA GLU A 105 -4.47 5.61 -7.19
C GLU A 105 -4.58 5.86 -5.69
N ILE A 106 -3.76 6.79 -5.22
CA ILE A 106 -3.81 7.29 -3.85
C ILE A 106 -4.48 8.66 -3.90
N ASP A 107 -5.60 8.78 -3.20
CA ASP A 107 -6.35 10.03 -3.12
C ASP A 107 -5.70 10.97 -2.10
N ARG A 108 -4.58 11.55 -2.50
CA ARG A 108 -3.77 12.42 -1.66
C ARG A 108 -4.35 13.84 -1.63
N ASP A 109 -4.47 14.40 -0.44
CA ASP A 109 -4.87 15.80 -0.28
C ASP A 109 -3.90 16.73 -1.01
N PRO A 110 -4.40 17.86 -1.57
CA PRO A 110 -3.56 18.74 -2.41
C PRO A 110 -2.47 19.48 -1.64
N SER A 111 -2.64 19.71 -0.32
CA SER A 111 -1.67 20.41 0.48
C SER A 111 -1.67 19.94 1.92
N TYR A 112 -0.58 20.24 2.63
CA TYR A 112 -0.45 19.89 4.05
C TYR A 112 -1.59 20.48 4.89
N SER A 113 -1.97 21.73 4.62
CA SER A 113 -3.02 22.42 5.39
C SER A 113 -4.41 21.85 5.18
N GLU A 114 -4.64 21.12 4.09
CA GLU A 114 -5.93 20.50 3.77
C GLU A 114 -6.04 19.07 4.26
N ARG A 115 -4.98 18.51 4.83
CA ARG A 115 -4.97 17.13 5.32
C ARG A 115 -5.93 16.94 6.48
N THR A 116 -6.72 15.87 6.40
CA THR A 116 -7.62 15.46 7.49
C THR A 116 -7.09 14.21 8.21
N SER A 117 -6.09 13.53 7.65
CA SER A 117 -5.49 12.31 8.19
C SER A 117 -4.03 12.22 7.76
N ASP A 118 -3.23 11.44 8.49
CA ASP A 118 -1.88 11.06 8.07
C ASP A 118 -1.89 9.96 7.00
N HIS A 119 -3.05 9.31 6.77
CA HIS A 119 -3.27 8.39 5.66
C HIS A 119 -4.01 9.07 4.51
N ALA A 120 -3.81 8.56 3.30
CA ALA A 120 -4.63 8.89 2.13
C ALA A 120 -5.31 7.61 1.62
N ALA A 121 -6.51 7.74 1.11
CA ALA A 121 -7.28 6.59 0.66
C ALA A 121 -6.64 5.93 -0.57
N VAL A 122 -6.60 4.60 -0.56
CA VAL A 122 -6.23 3.80 -1.74
C VAL A 122 -7.51 3.50 -2.50
N VAL A 123 -7.58 3.93 -3.75
CA VAL A 123 -8.78 3.78 -4.60
C VAL A 123 -8.44 2.89 -5.79
N ILE A 124 -9.18 1.80 -5.95
CA ILE A 124 -9.01 0.86 -7.06
C ILE A 124 -10.35 0.64 -7.74
N ASP A 125 -10.35 0.79 -9.06
CA ASP A 125 -11.50 0.47 -9.89
C ASP A 125 -11.34 -0.93 -10.46
N TYR A 126 -12.36 -1.76 -10.31
CA TYR A 126 -12.41 -3.13 -10.83
C TYR A 126 -13.54 -3.27 -11.83
N ASP A 127 -13.28 -4.03 -12.88
CA ASP A 127 -14.30 -4.40 -13.88
C ASP A 127 -14.95 -5.72 -13.45
N LEU A 128 -15.99 -5.64 -12.64
CA LEU A 128 -16.72 -6.80 -12.15
C LEU A 128 -17.92 -7.10 -13.04
#